data_3bcf032b40df0a153a34e250cb330441
#
_entry.id   3bcf032b40df0a153a34e250cb330441
#
_cell.length_a   1.000
_cell.length_b   1.000
_cell.length_c   1.000
_cell.angle_alpha   90.00
_cell.angle_beta   90.00
_cell.angle_gamma   90.00
#
_symmetry.space_group_name_H-M   'P 1'
#
loop_
_entity.id
_entity.type
_entity.pdbx_description
1 polymer ?
#
loop_
_entity_poly.entity_id
_entity_poly.type
_entity_poly.pdbx_seq_one_letter_code
_entity_poly.pdbx_strand_id
1 'polypeptide(L)'
;MKRHVIVWVGIIIASLILGAITSARIDAVEDDLQLKITSVETPKAHVTSSGGERGAAIARLDNDKYLLGGGKQGFALYLYDAKAKSEKFLGRVANVNQRQDDSRFAITDIGVLSQSGNLVDVVVSFPSYDRKSECVSLVLGSYQIDLDKRAAVKRDGIWFTSKPCVPVRAVQHAAGRIEVIDKSSVYLTLGDLGFTKINSVKARGDLGSVFKVSSSKVEKISSGHRNQQGIALIGSDLYASEHGPRGGDELNLISKGKDYGWPAVTYGEPYSAGDYVKPTATGSHDGYVKPLKYWVPSVAPTELVLLPEGNGWGNWSSQLVMGTLIETSLIFIELKDRRTVGQVLKVDVGERIRDLEISSAGQIVATTDSGKLLFIEN
;
A
#
# COMPACT_ATOMS: atom_id res chain seq x y z
N MET A 1 -1.76 77.11 2.28
CA MET A 1 -2.50 77.67 1.12
C MET A 1 -1.80 77.27 -0.17
N LYS A 2 -2.57 76.72 -1.10
CA LYS A 2 -2.37 76.56 -2.57
C LYS A 2 -1.09 75.83 -3.03
N ARG A 3 -1.24 74.61 -3.40
CA ARG A 3 -1.17 73.83 -4.66
C ARG A 3 -0.44 74.52 -5.85
N HIS A 4 0.56 73.87 -6.42
CA HIS A 4 0.73 73.79 -7.86
C HIS A 4 1.30 72.42 -8.26
N VAL A 5 0.56 71.74 -9.15
CA VAL A 5 0.91 70.52 -9.89
C VAL A 5 1.73 70.96 -11.09
N ILE A 6 2.85 70.28 -11.37
CA ILE A 6 3.55 70.38 -12.65
C ILE A 6 3.60 68.99 -13.24
N VAL A 7 2.90 68.89 -14.39
CA VAL A 7 2.92 67.72 -15.31
C VAL A 7 4.11 67.87 -16.22
N TRP A 8 4.96 66.87 -16.29
CA TRP A 8 5.96 66.73 -17.37
C TRP A 8 5.56 65.66 -18.34
N VAL A 9 5.38 66.04 -19.60
CA VAL A 9 5.20 65.17 -20.74
C VAL A 9 6.57 64.88 -21.31
N GLY A 10 7.00 63.63 -21.28
CA GLY A 10 8.22 63.11 -21.86
C GLY A 10 7.90 62.38 -23.17
N ILE A 11 8.50 62.81 -24.25
CA ILE A 11 8.37 62.27 -25.60
C ILE A 11 9.14 60.95 -25.70
N ILE A 12 8.48 59.91 -26.19
CA ILE A 12 9.03 58.58 -26.46
C ILE A 12 9.64 58.63 -27.88
N ILE A 13 10.91 58.29 -28.00
CA ILE A 13 11.55 57.92 -29.28
C ILE A 13 11.51 56.39 -29.37
N ALA A 14 10.74 55.89 -30.31
CA ALA A 14 10.65 54.48 -30.60
C ALA A 14 11.88 54.04 -31.44
N SER A 15 12.64 53.12 -30.92
CA SER A 15 13.61 52.34 -31.70
C SER A 15 13.07 50.93 -31.90
N LEU A 16 12.62 50.62 -33.10
CA LEU A 16 12.20 49.28 -33.52
C LEU A 16 13.46 48.38 -33.57
N ILE A 17 13.53 47.43 -32.63
CA ILE A 17 14.33 46.23 -32.80
C ILE A 17 13.32 45.07 -32.84
N LEU A 18 13.12 44.52 -34.05
CA LEU A 18 12.40 43.26 -34.25
C LEU A 18 13.31 42.14 -33.70
N GLY A 19 13.09 41.78 -32.43
CA GLY A 19 13.54 40.55 -31.87
C GLY A 19 12.36 39.56 -31.88
N ALA A 20 12.42 38.52 -32.69
CA ALA A 20 11.47 37.44 -32.67
C ALA A 20 11.54 36.75 -31.28
N ILE A 21 10.62 37.10 -30.40
CA ILE A 21 10.36 36.35 -29.17
C ILE A 21 9.59 35.11 -29.64
N THR A 22 10.27 34.01 -29.86
CA THR A 22 9.65 32.70 -29.86
C THR A 22 9.22 32.45 -28.43
N SER A 23 7.96 32.76 -28.13
CA SER A 23 7.31 32.23 -26.92
C SER A 23 7.26 30.70 -27.09
N ALA A 24 8.21 30.01 -26.47
CA ALA A 24 8.00 28.62 -26.17
C ALA A 24 6.72 28.58 -25.30
N ARG A 25 5.61 28.20 -25.92
CA ARG A 25 4.48 27.67 -25.12
C ARG A 25 5.04 26.48 -24.40
N ILE A 26 5.26 26.62 -23.12
CA ILE A 26 5.22 25.51 -22.21
C ILE A 26 3.74 25.14 -22.20
N ASP A 27 3.38 24.16 -23.01
CA ASP A 27 2.10 23.49 -22.85
C ASP A 27 2.18 22.89 -21.46
N ALA A 28 1.54 23.57 -20.48
CA ALA A 28 1.15 22.94 -19.25
C ALA A 28 0.24 21.79 -19.71
N VAL A 29 0.71 20.56 -19.58
CA VAL A 29 -0.13 19.38 -19.69
C VAL A 29 -1.11 19.54 -18.53
N GLU A 30 -2.31 20.07 -18.81
CA GLU A 30 -3.42 19.98 -17.90
C GLU A 30 -3.65 18.47 -17.71
N ASP A 31 -3.37 17.98 -16.50
CA ASP A 31 -3.71 16.62 -16.09
C ASP A 31 -5.24 16.54 -16.04
N ASP A 32 -5.84 16.06 -17.12
CA ASP A 32 -7.29 15.91 -17.29
C ASP A 32 -7.86 14.70 -16.49
N LEU A 33 -7.33 14.38 -15.29
CA LEU A 33 -7.96 13.39 -14.43
C LEU A 33 -9.17 14.02 -13.74
N GLN A 34 -10.37 13.62 -14.17
CA GLN A 34 -11.63 13.96 -13.52
C GLN A 34 -12.26 12.71 -12.89
N LEU A 35 -11.76 12.33 -11.71
CA LEU A 35 -12.18 11.10 -11.08
C LEU A 35 -13.66 11.10 -10.75
N LYS A 36 -14.38 10.12 -11.29
CA LYS A 36 -15.75 9.79 -10.90
C LYS A 36 -15.69 8.68 -9.86
N ILE A 37 -16.21 8.97 -8.68
CA ILE A 37 -16.16 8.06 -7.53
C ILE A 37 -17.58 7.62 -7.18
N THR A 38 -17.78 6.29 -7.16
CA THR A 38 -18.99 5.67 -6.62
C THR A 38 -18.62 4.93 -5.35
N SER A 39 -19.33 5.15 -4.26
CA SER A 39 -19.08 4.49 -2.97
C SER A 39 -20.21 3.57 -2.55
N VAL A 40 -19.87 2.49 -1.86
CA VAL A 40 -20.82 1.57 -1.22
C VAL A 40 -20.30 1.20 0.16
N GLU A 41 -21.21 1.02 1.11
CA GLU A 41 -20.85 0.57 2.46
C GLU A 41 -20.58 -0.93 2.51
N THR A 42 -19.53 -1.33 3.24
CA THR A 42 -19.17 -2.74 3.48
C THR A 42 -19.05 -3.02 4.99
N PRO A 43 -20.16 -2.87 5.75
CA PRO A 43 -20.13 -2.90 7.21
C PRO A 43 -19.74 -4.26 7.81
N LYS A 44 -19.93 -5.37 7.07
CA LYS A 44 -19.58 -6.69 7.57
C LYS A 44 -18.08 -6.97 7.48
N ALA A 45 -17.43 -6.51 6.41
CA ALA A 45 -16.00 -6.67 6.20
C ALA A 45 -15.17 -5.62 6.96
N HIS A 46 -15.76 -4.50 7.36
CA HIS A 46 -15.10 -3.44 8.10
C HIS A 46 -14.54 -3.95 9.44
N VAL A 47 -13.29 -3.64 9.74
CA VAL A 47 -12.62 -4.03 10.98
C VAL A 47 -12.86 -2.96 12.03
N THR A 48 -13.52 -3.36 13.12
CA THR A 48 -13.75 -2.47 14.28
C THR A 48 -13.20 -3.10 15.54
N SER A 49 -12.62 -2.30 16.43
CA SER A 49 -12.10 -2.72 17.73
C SER A 49 -12.09 -1.55 18.70
N SER A 50 -11.84 -1.83 19.99
CA SER A 50 -11.63 -0.76 20.99
C SER A 50 -10.43 0.14 20.68
N GLY A 51 -9.46 -0.37 19.91
CA GLY A 51 -8.25 0.35 19.47
C GLY A 51 -8.38 1.07 18.14
N GLY A 52 -9.58 1.17 17.54
CA GLY A 52 -9.83 1.89 16.29
C GLY A 52 -10.43 1.05 15.17
N GLU A 53 -10.50 1.65 14.01
CA GLU A 53 -11.10 1.09 12.81
C GLU A 53 -10.06 0.89 11.70
N ARG A 54 -10.34 -0.03 10.78
CA ARG A 54 -9.50 -0.32 9.64
C ARG A 54 -10.34 -0.84 8.47
N GLY A 55 -10.03 -0.43 7.26
CA GLY A 55 -10.58 -1.00 6.04
C GLY A 55 -10.19 -2.47 5.86
N ALA A 56 -11.01 -3.20 5.13
CA ALA A 56 -10.74 -4.58 4.78
C ALA A 56 -9.58 -4.69 3.77
N ALA A 57 -8.87 -5.82 3.77
CA ALA A 57 -8.07 -6.26 2.63
C ALA A 57 -9.00 -6.64 1.47
N ILE A 58 -8.58 -6.42 0.22
CA ILE A 58 -9.39 -6.73 -0.96
C ILE A 58 -8.60 -7.59 -1.94
N ALA A 59 -9.29 -8.53 -2.60
CA ALA A 59 -8.77 -9.24 -3.75
C ALA A 59 -9.87 -9.47 -4.78
N ARG A 60 -9.57 -9.23 -6.05
CA ARG A 60 -10.52 -9.41 -7.14
C ARG A 60 -10.73 -10.88 -7.49
N LEU A 61 -11.98 -11.22 -7.78
CA LEU A 61 -12.42 -12.48 -8.35
C LEU A 61 -13.04 -12.26 -9.74
N ASP A 62 -13.38 -13.34 -10.41
CA ASP A 62 -14.14 -13.29 -11.66
C ASP A 62 -15.53 -12.66 -11.46
N ASN A 63 -16.09 -12.10 -12.54
CA ASN A 63 -17.47 -11.58 -12.61
C ASN A 63 -17.79 -10.44 -11.65
N ASP A 64 -16.86 -9.50 -11.46
CA ASP A 64 -17.00 -8.33 -10.58
C ASP A 64 -17.36 -8.69 -9.13
N LYS A 65 -16.75 -9.77 -8.66
CA LYS A 65 -16.78 -10.17 -7.26
C LYS A 65 -15.45 -9.91 -6.60
N TYR A 66 -15.48 -9.72 -5.29
CA TYR A 66 -14.28 -9.42 -4.49
C TYR A 66 -14.29 -10.25 -3.21
N LEU A 67 -13.13 -10.73 -2.81
CA LEU A 67 -12.90 -11.17 -1.44
C LEU A 67 -12.55 -9.95 -0.59
N LEU A 68 -13.24 -9.80 0.54
CA LEU A 68 -12.94 -8.78 1.53
C LEU A 68 -12.48 -9.47 2.82
N GLY A 69 -11.30 -9.10 3.31
CA GLY A 69 -10.68 -9.67 4.50
C GLY A 69 -10.72 -8.73 5.69
N GLY A 70 -11.43 -9.12 6.75
CA GLY A 70 -11.54 -8.25 7.93
C GLY A 70 -12.67 -8.64 8.88
N GLY A 71 -13.71 -7.81 8.95
CA GLY A 71 -14.83 -7.94 9.87
C GLY A 71 -14.46 -7.60 11.31
N LYS A 72 -15.44 -7.54 12.21
CA LYS A 72 -15.29 -7.14 13.60
C LYS A 72 -14.14 -7.83 14.37
N GLN A 73 -13.77 -9.04 13.95
CA GLN A 73 -12.68 -9.82 14.56
C GLN A 73 -11.42 -9.87 13.69
N GLY A 74 -11.37 -9.11 12.59
CA GLY A 74 -10.21 -8.96 11.74
C GLY A 74 -9.86 -10.16 10.83
N PHE A 75 -10.33 -11.38 11.14
CA PHE A 75 -9.91 -12.63 10.49
C PHE A 75 -11.01 -13.30 9.67
N ALA A 76 -12.07 -12.59 9.35
CA ALA A 76 -13.16 -13.09 8.52
C ALA A 76 -12.92 -12.80 7.04
N LEU A 77 -13.43 -13.69 6.18
CA LEU A 77 -13.52 -13.48 4.74
C LEU A 77 -14.98 -13.33 4.35
N TYR A 78 -15.24 -12.37 3.50
CA TYR A 78 -16.54 -12.09 2.90
C TYR A 78 -16.41 -12.08 1.38
N LEU A 79 -17.44 -12.58 0.70
CA LEU A 79 -17.65 -12.36 -0.72
C LEU A 79 -18.47 -11.08 -0.88
N TYR A 80 -17.94 -10.11 -1.57
CA TYR A 80 -18.69 -8.95 -2.04
C TYR A 80 -19.08 -9.16 -3.51
N ASP A 81 -20.36 -9.04 -3.83
CA ASP A 81 -20.90 -9.07 -5.18
C ASP A 81 -21.26 -7.64 -5.59
N ALA A 82 -20.53 -7.09 -6.57
CA ALA A 82 -20.72 -5.70 -7.00
C ALA A 82 -22.08 -5.47 -7.68
N LYS A 83 -22.64 -6.49 -8.35
CA LYS A 83 -23.95 -6.39 -9.01
C LYS A 83 -25.09 -6.42 -8.00
N ALA A 84 -25.00 -7.34 -7.02
CA ALA A 84 -26.01 -7.48 -5.96
C ALA A 84 -25.80 -6.47 -4.82
N LYS A 85 -24.69 -5.74 -4.79
CA LYS A 85 -24.26 -4.84 -3.70
C LYS A 85 -24.41 -5.50 -2.32
N SER A 86 -23.89 -6.71 -2.18
CA SER A 86 -24.11 -7.52 -0.99
C SER A 86 -22.86 -8.23 -0.52
N GLU A 87 -22.72 -8.37 0.82
CA GLU A 87 -21.67 -9.10 1.48
C GLU A 87 -22.17 -10.44 2.02
N LYS A 88 -21.50 -11.53 1.65
CA LYS A 88 -21.74 -12.90 2.15
C LYS A 88 -20.55 -13.33 3.00
N PHE A 89 -20.77 -13.72 4.25
CA PHE A 89 -19.74 -14.33 5.09
C PHE A 89 -19.35 -15.72 4.52
N LEU A 90 -18.05 -15.94 4.37
CA LEU A 90 -17.49 -17.21 3.88
C LEU A 90 -16.86 -18.04 4.98
N GLY A 91 -16.22 -17.43 5.96
CA GLY A 91 -15.51 -18.14 7.03
C GLY A 91 -14.41 -17.28 7.67
N ARG A 92 -13.50 -17.94 8.39
CA ARG A 92 -12.36 -17.29 9.04
C ARG A 92 -11.07 -17.99 8.70
N VAL A 93 -10.00 -17.22 8.51
CA VAL A 93 -8.65 -17.72 8.23
C VAL A 93 -7.88 -18.11 9.50
N ALA A 94 -8.24 -17.52 10.64
CA ALA A 94 -7.58 -17.78 11.91
C ALA A 94 -8.58 -17.79 13.06
N ASN A 95 -8.17 -18.39 14.18
CA ASN A 95 -8.96 -18.38 15.41
C ASN A 95 -8.89 -16.98 16.04
N VAL A 96 -10.03 -16.51 16.56
CA VAL A 96 -10.12 -15.22 17.28
C VAL A 96 -9.19 -15.13 18.49
N ASN A 97 -8.76 -16.27 19.03
CA ASN A 97 -7.75 -16.32 20.09
C ASN A 97 -6.35 -15.91 19.64
N GLN A 98 -6.10 -15.84 18.31
CA GLN A 98 -4.83 -15.42 17.72
C GLN A 98 -4.76 -13.90 17.53
N ARG A 99 -5.61 -13.14 18.18
CA ARG A 99 -5.62 -11.67 18.17
C ARG A 99 -5.75 -11.05 19.54
N GLN A 100 -5.42 -9.76 19.60
CA GLN A 100 -5.82 -8.81 20.65
C GLN A 100 -7.00 -7.97 20.11
N ASP A 101 -7.72 -7.27 20.98
CA ASP A 101 -8.75 -6.31 20.59
C ASP A 101 -8.15 -4.99 20.09
N ASP A 102 -7.55 -5.09 18.91
CA ASP A 102 -6.86 -4.01 18.23
C ASP A 102 -7.07 -4.20 16.71
N SER A 103 -7.44 -3.15 15.99
CA SER A 103 -7.71 -3.21 14.53
C SER A 103 -6.51 -3.63 13.70
N ARG A 104 -5.30 -3.53 14.23
CA ARG A 104 -4.06 -4.00 13.59
C ARG A 104 -3.96 -5.53 13.50
N PHE A 105 -4.70 -6.27 14.36
CA PHE A 105 -4.87 -7.72 14.24
C PHE A 105 -6.00 -8.03 13.25
N ALA A 106 -5.72 -7.83 11.99
CA ALA A 106 -6.63 -8.12 10.89
C ALA A 106 -5.86 -8.76 9.74
N ILE A 107 -6.59 -9.35 8.79
CA ILE A 107 -6.03 -9.73 7.50
C ILE A 107 -5.32 -8.52 6.91
N THR A 108 -4.04 -8.67 6.58
CA THR A 108 -3.22 -7.62 5.99
C THR A 108 -3.37 -7.60 4.48
N ASP A 109 -3.51 -8.81 3.86
CA ASP A 109 -3.69 -8.94 2.43
C ASP A 109 -4.20 -10.32 2.00
N ILE A 110 -4.69 -10.44 0.74
CA ILE A 110 -5.23 -11.65 0.13
C ILE A 110 -4.67 -11.78 -1.29
N GLY A 111 -3.93 -12.86 -1.57
CA GLY A 111 -3.49 -13.18 -2.91
C GLY A 111 -4.34 -14.31 -3.50
N VAL A 112 -5.00 -14.09 -4.64
CA VAL A 112 -5.75 -15.11 -5.37
C VAL A 112 -4.78 -15.89 -6.28
N LEU A 113 -4.56 -17.16 -5.95
CA LEU A 113 -3.65 -18.04 -6.71
C LEU A 113 -4.33 -18.65 -7.94
N SER A 114 -5.57 -19.05 -7.77
CA SER A 114 -6.38 -19.59 -8.86
C SER A 114 -7.86 -19.51 -8.56
N GLN A 115 -8.67 -19.44 -9.62
CA GLN A 115 -10.12 -19.58 -9.55
C GLN A 115 -10.61 -20.56 -10.62
N SER A 116 -11.48 -21.48 -10.22
CA SER A 116 -12.15 -22.42 -11.13
C SER A 116 -13.62 -22.52 -10.76
N GLY A 117 -14.45 -21.72 -11.43
CA GLY A 117 -15.85 -21.56 -11.07
C GLY A 117 -15.98 -20.96 -9.65
N ASN A 118 -16.61 -21.72 -8.74
CA ASN A 118 -16.81 -21.30 -7.36
C ASN A 118 -15.69 -21.75 -6.39
N LEU A 119 -14.69 -22.48 -6.87
CA LEU A 119 -13.52 -22.84 -6.07
C LEU A 119 -12.39 -21.84 -6.30
N VAL A 120 -11.86 -21.28 -5.22
CA VAL A 120 -10.80 -20.28 -5.24
C VAL A 120 -9.69 -20.72 -4.29
N ASP A 121 -8.46 -20.79 -4.80
CA ASP A 121 -7.28 -21.00 -3.98
C ASP A 121 -6.63 -19.64 -3.68
N VAL A 122 -6.38 -19.38 -2.41
CA VAL A 122 -5.83 -18.09 -1.95
C VAL A 122 -4.72 -18.29 -0.94
N VAL A 123 -3.85 -17.31 -0.84
CA VAL A 123 -3.01 -17.09 0.32
C VAL A 123 -3.46 -15.84 1.05
N VAL A 124 -3.36 -15.87 2.37
CA VAL A 124 -3.80 -14.76 3.23
C VAL A 124 -2.73 -14.49 4.28
N SER A 125 -2.35 -13.24 4.42
CA SER A 125 -1.40 -12.78 5.42
C SER A 125 -2.12 -12.09 6.58
N PHE A 126 -1.62 -12.30 7.79
CA PHE A 126 -2.17 -11.68 9.00
C PHE A 126 -1.18 -11.77 10.16
N PRO A 127 -1.15 -10.78 11.09
CA PRO A 127 -0.44 -10.90 12.35
C PRO A 127 -1.17 -11.90 13.26
N SER A 128 -0.45 -12.89 13.76
CA SER A 128 -0.95 -13.93 14.65
C SER A 128 -0.35 -13.81 16.04
N TYR A 129 -1.20 -13.71 17.05
CA TYR A 129 -0.80 -13.66 18.45
C TYR A 129 -0.74 -15.05 19.06
N ASP A 130 0.42 -15.41 19.62
CA ASP A 130 0.57 -16.60 20.45
C ASP A 130 0.40 -16.21 21.94
N ARG A 131 -0.70 -16.68 22.54
CA ARG A 131 -1.02 -16.40 23.94
C ARG A 131 -0.06 -17.04 24.93
N LYS A 132 0.58 -18.16 24.58
CA LYS A 132 1.51 -18.86 25.46
C LYS A 132 2.83 -18.11 25.59
N SER A 133 3.32 -17.59 24.47
CA SER A 133 4.58 -16.86 24.39
C SER A 133 4.39 -15.35 24.48
N GLU A 134 3.14 -14.87 24.51
CA GLU A 134 2.75 -13.45 24.50
C GLU A 134 3.42 -12.63 23.39
N CYS A 135 3.49 -13.22 22.21
CA CYS A 135 4.19 -12.61 21.07
C CYS A 135 3.42 -12.71 19.76
N VAL A 136 3.86 -11.93 18.77
CA VAL A 136 3.26 -11.82 17.45
C VAL A 136 4.23 -12.24 16.37
N SER A 137 3.74 -13.01 15.40
CA SER A 137 4.40 -13.28 14.13
C SER A 137 3.48 -12.93 12.98
N LEU A 138 4.03 -12.50 11.83
CA LEU A 138 3.29 -12.48 10.58
C LEU A 138 3.17 -13.91 10.06
N VAL A 139 1.96 -14.29 9.66
CA VAL A 139 1.66 -15.61 9.07
C VAL A 139 1.15 -15.41 7.66
N LEU A 140 1.60 -16.27 6.73
CA LEU A 140 1.02 -16.47 5.41
C LEU A 140 0.43 -17.88 5.37
N GLY A 141 -0.89 -17.98 5.35
CA GLY A 141 -1.60 -19.26 5.23
C GLY A 141 -2.18 -19.43 3.84
N SER A 142 -2.26 -20.68 3.35
CA SER A 142 -3.01 -21.02 2.14
C SER A 142 -4.37 -21.63 2.47
N TYR A 143 -5.36 -21.31 1.65
CA TYR A 143 -6.76 -21.69 1.86
C TYR A 143 -7.43 -21.99 0.54
N GLN A 144 -8.33 -22.95 0.57
CA GLN A 144 -9.32 -23.19 -0.49
C GLN A 144 -10.67 -22.65 -0.03
N ILE A 145 -11.34 -21.91 -0.90
CA ILE A 145 -12.64 -21.28 -0.65
C ILE A 145 -13.64 -21.81 -1.65
N ASP A 146 -14.80 -22.28 -1.16
CA ASP A 146 -15.94 -22.63 -1.99
C ASP A 146 -17.01 -21.52 -1.85
N LEU A 147 -17.13 -20.68 -2.86
CA LEU A 147 -17.97 -19.49 -2.82
C LEU A 147 -19.47 -19.77 -2.60
N ASP A 148 -19.94 -20.98 -2.86
CA ASP A 148 -21.35 -21.38 -2.68
C ASP A 148 -21.66 -21.77 -1.22
N LYS A 149 -20.68 -22.27 -0.49
CA LYS A 149 -20.87 -22.76 0.86
C LYS A 149 -20.85 -21.66 1.91
N ARG A 150 -21.45 -21.93 3.08
CA ARG A 150 -21.42 -21.03 4.24
C ARG A 150 -20.13 -21.13 5.06
N ALA A 151 -19.59 -22.30 5.27
CA ALA A 151 -18.30 -22.53 5.91
C ALA A 151 -17.27 -22.84 4.80
N ALA A 152 -17.08 -21.86 3.94
CA ALA A 152 -16.40 -22.01 2.66
C ALA A 152 -14.87 -22.13 2.79
N VAL A 153 -14.28 -21.62 3.89
CA VAL A 153 -12.84 -21.48 4.04
C VAL A 153 -12.26 -22.75 4.66
N LYS A 154 -11.47 -23.48 3.87
CA LYS A 154 -10.70 -24.63 4.33
C LYS A 154 -9.22 -24.29 4.29
N ARG A 155 -8.52 -24.41 5.41
CA ARG A 155 -7.06 -24.23 5.47
C ARG A 155 -6.38 -25.39 4.75
N ASP A 156 -5.47 -25.05 3.84
CA ASP A 156 -4.62 -26.00 3.15
C ASP A 156 -3.25 -26.13 3.82
N GLY A 157 -2.61 -25.00 4.20
CA GLY A 157 -1.32 -25.02 4.89
C GLY A 157 -0.89 -23.66 5.44
N ILE A 158 0.32 -23.64 6.01
CA ILE A 158 1.05 -22.42 6.36
C ILE A 158 2.31 -22.39 5.48
N TRP A 159 2.42 -21.34 4.66
CA TRP A 159 3.58 -21.15 3.81
C TRP A 159 4.72 -20.41 4.50
N PHE A 160 4.37 -19.50 5.43
CA PHE A 160 5.35 -18.72 6.16
C PHE A 160 4.86 -18.35 7.56
N THR A 161 5.81 -18.32 8.49
CA THR A 161 5.65 -17.72 9.83
C THR A 161 6.93 -16.99 10.18
N SER A 162 6.85 -15.69 10.40
CA SER A 162 8.03 -14.86 10.64
C SER A 162 8.73 -15.18 11.97
N LYS A 163 10.03 -15.02 11.98
CA LYS A 163 10.91 -15.16 13.15
C LYS A 163 11.81 -13.92 13.29
N PRO A 164 12.03 -13.44 14.52
CA PRO A 164 11.50 -13.95 15.78
C PRO A 164 10.00 -13.63 15.94
N CYS A 165 9.32 -14.37 16.83
CA CYS A 165 8.07 -13.92 17.41
C CYS A 165 8.40 -12.75 18.34
N VAL A 166 7.70 -11.60 18.18
CA VAL A 166 8.02 -10.34 18.86
C VAL A 166 6.97 -9.98 19.92
N PRO A 167 7.33 -9.25 20.99
CA PRO A 167 6.37 -8.85 22.01
C PRO A 167 5.17 -8.08 21.42
N VAL A 168 4.00 -8.30 21.97
CA VAL A 168 2.70 -7.75 21.50
C VAL A 168 2.67 -6.24 21.31
N ARG A 169 3.49 -5.48 22.03
CA ARG A 169 3.56 -4.02 21.89
C ARG A 169 3.97 -3.58 20.47
N ALA A 170 4.47 -4.50 19.67
CA ALA A 170 5.14 -4.29 18.40
C ALA A 170 4.30 -4.59 17.16
N VAL A 171 2.99 -4.77 17.25
CA VAL A 171 2.15 -5.16 16.08
C VAL A 171 1.94 -4.04 15.04
N GLN A 172 2.60 -2.91 15.22
CA GLN A 172 2.32 -1.69 14.46
C GLN A 172 2.74 -1.75 12.99
N HIS A 173 3.80 -2.44 12.65
CA HIS A 173 4.42 -2.44 11.32
C HIS A 173 4.43 -3.86 10.76
N ALA A 174 3.25 -4.46 10.62
CA ALA A 174 3.14 -5.82 10.12
C ALA A 174 3.51 -5.94 8.64
N ALA A 175 3.27 -4.89 7.85
CA ALA A 175 3.30 -4.96 6.39
C ALA A 175 2.37 -6.09 5.91
N GLY A 176 2.88 -7.18 5.38
CA GLY A 176 2.09 -8.36 5.03
C GLY A 176 1.45 -8.27 3.65
N ARG A 177 1.94 -7.42 2.76
CA ARG A 177 1.41 -7.29 1.40
C ARG A 177 1.88 -8.45 0.53
N ILE A 178 1.00 -8.88 -0.37
CA ILE A 178 1.16 -10.06 -1.20
C ILE A 178 1.08 -9.66 -2.66
N GLU A 179 2.09 -9.98 -3.44
CA GLU A 179 2.05 -9.89 -4.89
C GLU A 179 2.15 -11.30 -5.48
N VAL A 180 1.13 -11.73 -6.20
CA VAL A 180 1.05 -13.08 -6.76
C VAL A 180 1.91 -13.19 -8.02
N ILE A 181 2.91 -14.09 -7.98
CA ILE A 181 3.78 -14.35 -9.13
C ILE A 181 3.14 -15.39 -10.06
N ASP A 182 2.65 -16.47 -9.46
CA ASP A 182 2.00 -17.58 -10.15
C ASP A 182 1.14 -18.40 -9.16
N LYS A 183 0.50 -19.46 -9.63
CA LYS A 183 -0.38 -20.34 -8.82
C LYS A 183 0.30 -20.98 -7.60
N SER A 184 1.63 -20.92 -7.50
CA SER A 184 2.43 -21.61 -6.50
C SER A 184 3.37 -20.72 -5.70
N SER A 185 3.51 -19.45 -6.07
CA SER A 185 4.47 -18.54 -5.44
C SER A 185 4.00 -17.09 -5.42
N VAL A 186 4.41 -16.38 -4.36
CA VAL A 186 4.10 -14.96 -4.14
C VAL A 186 5.33 -14.21 -3.64
N TYR A 187 5.35 -12.90 -3.83
CA TYR A 187 6.14 -12.01 -2.98
C TYR A 187 5.33 -11.66 -1.73
N LEU A 188 6.03 -11.53 -0.60
CA LEU A 188 5.47 -11.16 0.70
C LEU A 188 6.32 -10.10 1.35
N THR A 189 5.73 -9.01 1.77
CA THR A 189 6.40 -8.00 2.59
C THR A 189 6.29 -8.36 4.07
N LEU A 190 7.30 -8.04 4.85
CA LEU A 190 7.30 -8.15 6.30
C LEU A 190 7.97 -6.93 6.91
N GLY A 191 7.24 -6.17 7.69
CA GLY A 191 7.75 -5.00 8.39
C GLY A 191 8.61 -5.35 9.60
N ASP A 192 9.06 -4.31 10.30
CA ASP A 192 9.89 -4.46 11.50
C ASP A 192 9.07 -4.87 12.76
N LEU A 193 7.73 -4.92 12.64
CA LEU A 193 6.78 -5.15 13.74
C LEU A 193 7.01 -4.22 14.96
N GLY A 194 7.71 -3.10 14.79
CA GLY A 194 8.12 -2.22 15.89
C GLY A 194 9.13 -2.87 16.86
N PHE A 195 9.85 -3.90 16.43
CA PHE A 195 10.79 -4.64 17.27
C PHE A 195 12.00 -3.79 17.64
N THR A 196 12.20 -3.55 18.95
CA THR A 196 13.22 -2.62 19.45
C THR A 196 14.66 -3.04 19.16
N LYS A 197 14.91 -4.35 18.88
CA LYS A 197 16.24 -4.87 18.52
C LYS A 197 16.43 -5.06 17.02
N ILE A 198 15.65 -4.36 16.20
CA ILE A 198 15.70 -4.46 14.72
C ILE A 198 17.06 -4.08 14.13
N ASN A 199 17.85 -3.24 14.81
CA ASN A 199 19.22 -2.88 14.43
C ASN A 199 20.22 -4.03 14.53
N SER A 200 19.93 -5.07 15.30
CA SER A 200 20.76 -6.26 15.39
C SER A 200 20.40 -7.25 14.28
N VAL A 201 21.29 -7.46 13.31
CA VAL A 201 21.09 -8.41 12.20
C VAL A 201 20.74 -9.82 12.71
N LYS A 202 21.36 -10.26 13.80
CA LYS A 202 21.08 -11.58 14.43
C LYS A 202 19.69 -11.59 15.09
N ALA A 203 19.28 -10.51 15.77
CA ALA A 203 18.03 -10.47 16.50
C ALA A 203 16.82 -10.22 15.57
N ARG A 204 16.98 -9.42 14.51
CA ARG A 204 15.88 -9.07 13.58
C ARG A 204 15.38 -10.27 12.77
N GLY A 205 16.26 -11.25 12.46
CA GLY A 205 15.87 -12.45 11.72
C GLY A 205 15.21 -12.14 10.38
N ASP A 206 13.90 -12.40 10.29
CA ASP A 206 13.09 -12.16 9.09
C ASP A 206 12.57 -10.73 8.97
N LEU A 207 12.52 -9.99 10.08
CA LEU A 207 11.87 -8.68 10.15
C LEU A 207 12.50 -7.66 9.21
N GLY A 208 11.65 -6.75 8.71
CA GLY A 208 12.05 -5.69 7.78
C GLY A 208 12.57 -6.25 6.44
N SER A 209 11.85 -7.18 5.83
CA SER A 209 12.31 -7.88 4.63
C SER A 209 11.19 -8.11 3.61
N VAL A 210 11.58 -8.34 2.36
CA VAL A 210 10.71 -8.87 1.32
C VAL A 210 11.14 -10.31 1.02
N PHE A 211 10.15 -11.18 0.84
CA PHE A 211 10.36 -12.61 0.56
C PHE A 211 9.70 -13.03 -0.74
N LYS A 212 10.26 -14.04 -1.40
CA LYS A 212 9.54 -14.91 -2.31
C LYS A 212 9.18 -16.18 -1.56
N VAL A 213 7.88 -16.52 -1.53
CA VAL A 213 7.32 -17.61 -0.72
C VAL A 213 6.52 -18.55 -1.59
N SER A 214 6.69 -19.85 -1.35
CA SER A 214 5.85 -20.93 -1.87
C SER A 214 5.54 -21.92 -0.74
N SER A 215 4.74 -22.93 -0.99
CA SER A 215 4.43 -23.98 -0.01
C SER A 215 5.65 -24.74 0.49
N SER A 216 6.75 -24.78 -0.29
CA SER A 216 7.96 -25.57 -0.01
C SER A 216 9.22 -24.74 0.16
N LYS A 217 9.21 -23.45 -0.17
CA LYS A 217 10.42 -22.62 -0.15
C LYS A 217 10.13 -21.19 0.28
N VAL A 218 10.99 -20.67 1.13
CA VAL A 218 11.04 -19.25 1.52
C VAL A 218 12.41 -18.70 1.13
N GLU A 219 12.43 -17.63 0.37
CA GLU A 219 13.64 -16.94 -0.06
C GLU A 219 13.57 -15.47 0.29
N LYS A 220 14.52 -14.97 1.09
CA LYS A 220 14.63 -13.54 1.39
C LYS A 220 15.18 -12.81 0.16
N ILE A 221 14.43 -11.82 -0.32
CA ILE A 221 14.79 -11.01 -1.49
C ILE A 221 15.57 -9.76 -1.06
N SER A 222 15.06 -9.02 -0.08
CA SER A 222 15.71 -7.80 0.41
C SER A 222 15.56 -7.64 1.92
N SER A 223 16.27 -6.69 2.51
CA SER A 223 16.22 -6.36 3.93
C SER A 223 16.35 -4.85 4.15
N GLY A 224 16.29 -4.41 5.42
CA GLY A 224 16.44 -3.00 5.77
C GLY A 224 15.18 -2.18 5.49
N HIS A 225 14.02 -2.80 5.64
CA HIS A 225 12.71 -2.15 5.49
C HIS A 225 12.04 -1.91 6.84
N ARG A 226 11.19 -0.89 6.89
CA ARG A 226 10.41 -0.55 8.10
C ARG A 226 8.99 -1.11 8.06
N ASN A 227 8.19 -0.70 7.08
CA ASN A 227 6.77 -1.06 7.00
C ASN A 227 6.24 -0.90 5.57
N GLN A 228 6.44 -1.90 4.74
CA GLN A 228 6.02 -1.90 3.35
C GLN A 228 4.50 -2.18 3.27
N GLN A 229 3.72 -1.18 2.92
CA GLN A 229 2.25 -1.26 2.89
C GLN A 229 1.66 -1.40 1.49
N GLY A 230 2.49 -1.48 0.45
CA GLY A 230 2.09 -1.81 -0.91
C GLY A 230 3.20 -2.54 -1.64
N ILE A 231 2.82 -3.38 -2.61
CA ILE A 231 3.74 -4.14 -3.45
C ILE A 231 3.13 -4.35 -4.83
N ALA A 232 3.92 -4.17 -5.88
CA ALA A 232 3.47 -4.38 -7.27
C ALA A 232 4.59 -4.94 -8.13
N LEU A 233 4.28 -5.93 -8.98
CA LEU A 233 5.19 -6.52 -9.95
C LEU A 233 4.86 -6.02 -11.36
N ILE A 234 5.80 -5.32 -12.00
CA ILE A 234 5.65 -4.84 -13.37
C ILE A 234 6.69 -5.50 -14.27
N GLY A 235 6.28 -6.52 -15.00
CA GLY A 235 7.21 -7.38 -15.71
C GLY A 235 8.10 -8.15 -14.76
N SER A 236 9.39 -7.81 -14.69
CA SER A 236 10.36 -8.37 -13.74
C SER A 236 10.73 -7.43 -12.59
N ASP A 237 10.22 -6.20 -12.60
CA ASP A 237 10.57 -5.17 -11.64
C ASP A 237 9.53 -5.15 -10.49
N LEU A 238 10.00 -5.33 -9.28
CA LEU A 238 9.18 -5.37 -8.07
C LEU A 238 9.29 -4.03 -7.34
N TYR A 239 8.17 -3.40 -7.08
CA TYR A 239 8.08 -2.12 -6.36
C TYR A 239 7.45 -2.33 -5.00
N ALA A 240 7.85 -1.51 -4.02
CA ALA A 240 7.19 -1.46 -2.72
C ALA A 240 7.04 -0.02 -2.24
N SER A 241 5.86 0.31 -1.73
CA SER A 241 5.62 1.54 -0.97
C SER A 241 5.84 1.26 0.51
N GLU A 242 6.44 2.19 1.25
CA GLU A 242 6.85 1.94 2.62
C GLU A 242 6.72 3.18 3.49
N HIS A 243 6.24 2.99 4.74
CA HIS A 243 6.20 4.06 5.72
C HIS A 243 7.56 4.30 6.35
N GLY A 244 8.04 5.53 6.29
CA GLY A 244 9.11 6.02 7.15
C GLY A 244 8.65 6.24 8.60
N PRO A 245 9.49 6.80 9.47
CA PRO A 245 9.04 7.24 10.80
C PRO A 245 8.16 8.50 10.69
N ARG A 246 8.62 9.67 11.06
CA ARG A 246 7.90 10.93 10.87
C ARG A 246 8.30 11.56 9.53
N GLY A 247 7.56 11.28 8.45
CA GLY A 247 7.95 11.51 7.07
C GLY A 247 8.95 10.45 6.57
N GLY A 248 9.52 10.69 5.38
CA GLY A 248 10.44 9.74 4.75
C GLY A 248 9.76 8.45 4.30
N ASP A 249 8.50 8.54 3.92
CA ASP A 249 7.82 7.45 3.22
C ASP A 249 8.46 7.26 1.84
N GLU A 250 8.47 6.05 1.32
CA GLU A 250 9.28 5.71 0.17
C GLU A 250 8.53 4.87 -0.88
N LEU A 251 8.91 5.06 -2.14
CA LEU A 251 8.69 4.12 -3.23
C LEU A 251 10.03 3.49 -3.59
N ASN A 252 10.15 2.20 -3.41
CA ASN A 252 11.35 1.43 -3.61
C ASN A 252 11.24 0.48 -4.81
N LEU A 253 12.30 0.39 -5.64
CA LEU A 253 12.49 -0.70 -6.59
C LEU A 253 13.28 -1.81 -5.89
N ILE A 254 12.64 -2.95 -5.67
CA ILE A 254 13.18 -4.04 -4.87
C ILE A 254 14.17 -4.88 -5.69
N SER A 255 15.38 -5.02 -5.20
CA SER A 255 16.46 -5.79 -5.82
C SER A 255 16.98 -6.87 -4.89
N LYS A 256 17.22 -8.07 -5.45
CA LYS A 256 17.68 -9.23 -4.69
C LYS A 256 19.03 -8.98 -4.01
N GLY A 257 19.11 -9.34 -2.72
CA GLY A 257 20.32 -9.26 -1.90
C GLY A 257 20.64 -7.84 -1.42
N LYS A 258 19.77 -6.87 -1.62
CA LYS A 258 19.99 -5.48 -1.24
C LYS A 258 19.41 -5.14 0.14
N ASP A 259 20.06 -4.17 0.80
CA ASP A 259 19.63 -3.57 2.07
C ASP A 259 19.17 -2.14 1.84
N TYR A 260 17.96 -1.80 2.34
CA TYR A 260 17.28 -0.50 2.14
C TYR A 260 17.49 0.45 3.32
N GLY A 261 18.27 0.05 4.31
CA GLY A 261 18.87 0.95 5.29
C GLY A 261 18.17 1.07 6.63
N TRP A 262 16.88 0.74 6.75
CA TRP A 262 16.21 0.80 8.05
C TRP A 262 16.78 -0.22 9.05
N PRO A 263 17.07 0.17 10.31
CA PRO A 263 16.93 1.49 10.94
C PRO A 263 18.23 2.33 10.91
N ALA A 264 19.23 1.97 10.12
CA ALA A 264 20.49 2.73 10.07
C ALA A 264 20.28 4.12 9.47
N VAL A 265 19.50 4.22 8.40
CA VAL A 265 19.23 5.46 7.67
C VAL A 265 17.74 5.60 7.34
N THR A 266 17.27 6.84 7.13
CA THR A 266 15.94 7.20 6.65
C THR A 266 15.88 8.64 6.21
N TYR A 267 14.98 9.02 5.32
CA TYR A 267 14.66 10.43 5.03
C TYR A 267 13.71 11.05 6.05
N GLY A 268 13.07 10.24 6.92
CA GLY A 268 12.17 10.72 7.97
C GLY A 268 12.88 11.06 9.27
N GLU A 269 12.16 11.75 10.15
CA GLU A 269 12.61 12.13 11.47
C GLU A 269 12.12 11.14 12.55
N PRO A 270 12.87 10.93 13.64
CA PRO A 270 12.41 10.10 14.74
C PRO A 270 11.16 10.68 15.41
N TYR A 271 10.30 9.81 15.93
CA TYR A 271 9.22 10.26 16.79
C TYR A 271 9.75 10.83 18.09
N SER A 272 9.16 11.94 18.55
CA SER A 272 9.55 12.62 19.80
C SER A 272 9.11 11.88 21.07
N ALA A 273 8.10 11.00 20.96
CA ALA A 273 7.53 10.26 22.07
C ALA A 273 7.26 8.79 21.67
N GLY A 274 7.21 7.90 22.69
CA GLY A 274 7.01 6.45 22.51
C GLY A 274 8.30 5.65 22.35
N ASP A 275 8.19 4.33 22.54
CA ASP A 275 9.30 3.38 22.48
C ASP A 275 9.56 2.92 21.02
N TYR A 276 9.57 3.87 20.08
CA TYR A 276 9.88 3.56 18.70
C TYR A 276 11.39 3.46 18.47
N VAL A 277 11.78 2.57 17.56
CA VAL A 277 13.17 2.50 17.10
C VAL A 277 13.55 3.86 16.49
N LYS A 278 14.68 4.38 16.95
CA LYS A 278 15.24 5.62 16.41
C LYS A 278 16.23 5.27 15.31
N PRO A 279 16.14 5.91 14.14
CA PRO A 279 17.16 5.76 13.11
C PRO A 279 18.51 6.30 13.59
N THR A 280 19.60 5.74 13.07
CA THR A 280 20.96 6.19 13.39
C THR A 280 21.28 7.50 12.67
N ALA A 281 20.84 7.63 11.40
CA ALA A 281 20.97 8.85 10.61
C ALA A 281 19.67 9.18 9.88
N THR A 282 19.40 10.48 9.71
CA THR A 282 18.22 11.01 9.01
C THR A 282 18.64 11.88 7.84
N GLY A 283 17.71 12.06 6.86
CA GLY A 283 17.93 12.92 5.70
C GLY A 283 18.83 12.31 4.61
N SER A 284 19.25 11.05 4.72
CA SER A 284 20.03 10.37 3.69
C SER A 284 19.82 8.85 3.68
N HIS A 285 20.28 8.20 2.60
CA HIS A 285 20.41 6.75 2.44
C HIS A 285 21.85 6.35 2.09
N ASP A 286 22.83 7.05 2.60
CA ASP A 286 24.22 6.79 2.27
C ASP A 286 24.67 5.38 2.72
N GLY A 287 25.26 4.65 1.77
CA GLY A 287 25.67 3.26 1.97
C GLY A 287 24.58 2.20 1.73
N TYR A 288 23.34 2.59 1.45
CA TYR A 288 22.18 1.74 1.22
C TYR A 288 21.48 2.04 -0.11
N VAL A 289 20.50 1.20 -0.50
CA VAL A 289 19.71 1.46 -1.69
C VAL A 289 18.85 2.70 -1.46
N LYS A 290 18.91 3.65 -2.41
CA LYS A 290 18.07 4.83 -2.38
C LYS A 290 16.70 4.53 -2.97
N PRO A 291 15.59 5.07 -2.38
CA PRO A 291 14.27 4.97 -2.98
C PRO A 291 14.21 5.70 -4.33
N LEU A 292 13.28 5.27 -5.19
CA LEU A 292 12.95 6.00 -6.42
C LEU A 292 12.32 7.36 -6.11
N LYS A 293 11.54 7.41 -5.05
CA LYS A 293 10.88 8.62 -4.54
C LYS A 293 10.70 8.53 -3.04
N TYR A 294 10.79 9.65 -2.35
CA TYR A 294 10.41 9.76 -0.93
C TYR A 294 9.52 10.99 -0.69
N TRP A 295 8.78 10.96 0.42
CA TRP A 295 7.85 12.03 0.81
C TRP A 295 8.16 12.53 2.21
N VAL A 296 8.34 13.85 2.32
CA VAL A 296 8.44 14.62 3.57
C VAL A 296 7.61 15.90 3.34
N PRO A 297 6.52 16.09 4.07
CA PRO A 297 5.96 15.27 5.15
C PRO A 297 5.43 13.91 4.70
N SER A 298 5.03 13.05 5.65
CA SER A 298 4.46 11.72 5.40
C SER A 298 3.13 11.81 4.67
N VAL A 299 2.93 10.92 3.70
CA VAL A 299 1.65 10.64 3.03
C VAL A 299 0.98 9.39 3.57
N ALA A 300 1.70 8.57 4.35
CA ALA A 300 1.32 7.25 4.85
C ALA A 300 0.81 6.33 3.72
N PRO A 301 1.71 5.87 2.83
CA PRO A 301 1.37 5.10 1.65
C PRO A 301 0.74 3.75 2.02
N THR A 302 -0.15 3.28 1.16
CA THR A 302 -0.74 1.95 1.26
C THR A 302 -0.47 1.15 -0.01
N GLU A 303 -1.44 0.39 -0.50
CA GLU A 303 -1.26 -0.50 -1.64
C GLU A 303 -0.84 0.24 -2.92
N LEU A 304 -0.15 -0.50 -3.78
CA LEU A 304 0.25 -0.11 -5.12
C LEU A 304 -0.52 -0.95 -6.14
N VAL A 305 -1.06 -0.30 -7.17
CA VAL A 305 -1.63 -0.99 -8.33
C VAL A 305 -1.09 -0.39 -9.62
N LEU A 306 -0.94 -1.23 -10.63
CA LEU A 306 -0.64 -0.79 -12.00
C LEU A 306 -1.96 -0.53 -12.73
N LEU A 307 -2.14 0.67 -13.25
CA LEU A 307 -3.29 0.97 -14.11
C LEU A 307 -3.19 0.18 -15.43
N PRO A 308 -4.32 -0.34 -15.92
CA PRO A 308 -4.32 -1.09 -17.17
C PRO A 308 -4.04 -0.19 -18.38
N GLU A 309 -3.53 -0.78 -19.42
CA GLU A 309 -3.37 -0.11 -20.70
C GLU A 309 -4.73 0.21 -21.35
N GLY A 310 -4.90 1.41 -21.87
CA GLY A 310 -6.03 1.79 -22.74
C GLY A 310 -7.40 1.98 -22.09
N ASN A 311 -7.56 1.84 -20.78
CA ASN A 311 -8.86 1.87 -20.08
C ASN A 311 -9.28 3.25 -19.53
N GLY A 312 -9.16 4.30 -20.36
CA GLY A 312 -9.68 5.64 -19.98
C GLY A 312 -8.76 6.46 -19.08
N TRP A 313 -7.60 5.93 -18.68
CA TRP A 313 -6.67 6.61 -17.78
C TRP A 313 -5.73 7.62 -18.46
N GLY A 314 -5.87 7.84 -19.79
CA GLY A 314 -5.05 8.80 -20.54
C GLY A 314 -3.56 8.57 -20.37
N ASN A 315 -2.83 9.62 -20.03
CA ASN A 315 -1.38 9.57 -19.80
C ASN A 315 -0.96 8.70 -18.60
N TRP A 316 -1.91 8.35 -17.73
CA TRP A 316 -1.69 7.51 -16.55
C TRP A 316 -1.86 6.02 -16.83
N SER A 317 -2.28 5.63 -18.03
CA SER A 317 -2.32 4.23 -18.45
C SER A 317 -0.95 3.57 -18.28
N SER A 318 -0.93 2.36 -17.72
CA SER A 318 0.31 1.62 -17.40
C SER A 318 1.24 2.33 -16.40
N GLN A 319 0.71 3.23 -15.58
CA GLN A 319 1.43 3.88 -14.48
C GLN A 319 0.98 3.35 -13.12
N LEU A 320 1.79 3.56 -12.09
CA LEU A 320 1.47 3.16 -10.72
C LEU A 320 0.47 4.12 -10.07
N VAL A 321 -0.43 3.56 -9.28
CA VAL A 321 -1.26 4.30 -8.32
C VAL A 321 -1.03 3.77 -6.93
N MET A 322 -0.90 4.68 -5.99
CA MET A 322 -0.64 4.43 -4.58
C MET A 322 -1.74 5.05 -3.72
N GLY A 323 -2.34 4.26 -2.83
CA GLY A 323 -3.26 4.78 -1.84
C GLY A 323 -2.54 5.46 -0.68
N THR A 324 -3.24 6.35 0.03
CA THR A 324 -2.70 7.02 1.22
C THR A 324 -3.68 7.08 2.39
N LEU A 325 -3.15 7.13 3.61
CA LEU A 325 -3.96 7.25 4.82
C LEU A 325 -4.05 8.69 5.33
N ILE A 326 -2.93 9.41 5.43
CA ILE A 326 -2.91 10.76 5.99
C ILE A 326 -3.48 11.76 4.99
N GLU A 327 -3.09 11.64 3.74
CA GLU A 327 -3.46 12.58 2.68
C GLU A 327 -4.84 12.29 2.06
N THR A 328 -5.54 11.23 2.48
CA THR A 328 -6.86 10.82 1.95
C THR A 328 -6.94 10.80 0.42
N SER A 329 -5.84 10.42 -0.21
CA SER A 329 -5.64 10.63 -1.65
C SER A 329 -5.18 9.36 -2.34
N LEU A 330 -5.35 9.35 -3.66
CA LEU A 330 -4.58 8.52 -4.57
C LEU A 330 -3.40 9.33 -5.10
N ILE A 331 -2.24 8.70 -5.17
CA ILE A 331 -1.04 9.27 -5.79
C ILE A 331 -0.74 8.50 -7.05
N PHE A 332 -0.86 9.17 -8.21
CA PHE A 332 -0.49 8.64 -9.52
C PHE A 332 1.00 8.92 -9.74
N ILE A 333 1.75 7.90 -10.16
CA ILE A 333 3.21 7.94 -10.25
C ILE A 333 3.64 7.49 -11.64
N GLU A 334 4.15 8.41 -12.45
CA GLU A 334 4.75 8.08 -13.73
C GLU A 334 6.09 7.37 -13.52
N LEU A 335 6.24 6.21 -14.14
CA LEU A 335 7.51 5.48 -14.21
C LEU A 335 8.12 5.63 -15.59
N LYS A 336 9.09 6.54 -15.74
CA LYS A 336 9.96 6.60 -16.90
C LYS A 336 10.92 5.43 -16.85
N ASP A 337 11.08 4.69 -17.92
CA ASP A 337 12.05 3.59 -18.00
C ASP A 337 11.97 2.56 -16.83
N ARG A 338 10.89 2.52 -16.07
CA ARG A 338 10.67 1.67 -14.86
C ARG A 338 11.65 1.89 -13.70
N ARG A 339 12.57 2.86 -13.80
CA ARG A 339 13.59 3.11 -12.78
C ARG A 339 13.65 4.56 -12.32
N THR A 340 12.97 5.43 -13.03
CA THR A 340 12.94 6.86 -12.76
C THR A 340 11.50 7.32 -12.58
N VAL A 341 11.20 7.95 -11.46
CA VAL A 341 9.91 8.60 -11.22
C VAL A 341 9.87 9.90 -12.02
N GLY A 342 8.88 10.04 -12.88
CA GLY A 342 8.57 11.26 -13.60
C GLY A 342 7.56 12.14 -12.88
N GLN A 343 6.41 12.37 -13.51
CA GLN A 343 5.31 13.13 -12.92
C GLN A 343 4.70 12.39 -11.74
N VAL A 344 4.29 13.14 -10.72
CA VAL A 344 3.55 12.63 -9.56
C VAL A 344 2.34 13.53 -9.37
N LEU A 345 1.15 12.96 -9.47
CA LEU A 345 -0.11 13.67 -9.27
C LEU A 345 -0.81 13.11 -8.03
N LYS A 346 -1.17 13.99 -7.10
CA LYS A 346 -1.98 13.66 -5.93
C LYS A 346 -3.42 14.13 -6.16
N VAL A 347 -4.38 13.20 -6.04
CA VAL A 347 -5.81 13.47 -6.17
C VAL A 347 -6.51 13.11 -4.87
N ASP A 348 -7.12 14.09 -4.22
CA ASP A 348 -7.90 13.88 -3.00
C ASP A 348 -9.19 13.10 -3.33
N VAL A 349 -9.44 12.03 -2.60
CA VAL A 349 -10.64 11.20 -2.70
C VAL A 349 -11.50 11.25 -1.42
N GLY A 350 -11.08 12.06 -0.44
CA GLY A 350 -11.79 12.32 0.81
C GLY A 350 -11.83 11.14 1.78
N GLU A 351 -11.08 10.07 1.51
CA GLU A 351 -11.11 8.83 2.30
C GLU A 351 -9.70 8.28 2.55
N ARG A 352 -9.49 7.71 3.72
CA ARG A 352 -8.25 6.99 4.06
C ARG A 352 -8.26 5.66 3.30
N ILE A 353 -7.46 5.56 2.26
CA ILE A 353 -7.38 4.37 1.41
C ILE A 353 -6.58 3.29 2.13
N ARG A 354 -7.19 2.11 2.30
CA ARG A 354 -6.53 0.98 2.96
C ARG A 354 -5.89 0.02 1.99
N ASP A 355 -6.62 -0.34 0.95
CA ASP A 355 -6.21 -1.35 -0.01
C ASP A 355 -6.76 -1.03 -1.40
N LEU A 356 -6.12 -1.52 -2.45
CA LEU A 356 -6.44 -1.23 -3.83
C LEU A 356 -6.50 -2.49 -4.67
N GLU A 357 -7.39 -2.49 -5.65
CA GLU A 357 -7.49 -3.48 -6.73
C GLU A 357 -7.87 -2.82 -8.05
N ILE A 358 -7.66 -3.53 -9.15
CA ILE A 358 -8.17 -3.13 -10.47
C ILE A 358 -9.32 -4.04 -10.88
N SER A 359 -10.49 -3.46 -11.17
CA SER A 359 -11.67 -4.19 -11.65
C SER A 359 -11.45 -4.77 -13.05
N SER A 360 -12.33 -5.69 -13.49
CA SER A 360 -12.32 -6.19 -14.87
C SER A 360 -12.55 -5.11 -15.93
N ALA A 361 -13.22 -4.01 -15.55
CA ALA A 361 -13.45 -2.84 -16.40
C ALA A 361 -12.28 -1.83 -16.37
N GLY A 362 -11.23 -2.08 -15.58
CA GLY A 362 -10.09 -1.17 -15.44
C GLY A 362 -10.27 -0.03 -14.45
N GLN A 363 -11.33 -0.05 -13.64
CA GLN A 363 -11.53 0.92 -12.56
C GLN A 363 -10.58 0.60 -11.38
N ILE A 364 -10.15 1.62 -10.65
CA ILE A 364 -9.55 1.41 -9.33
C ILE A 364 -10.69 1.07 -8.35
N VAL A 365 -10.51 0.00 -7.58
CA VAL A 365 -11.40 -0.40 -6.50
C VAL A 365 -10.63 -0.27 -5.19
N ALA A 366 -11.14 0.55 -4.28
CA ALA A 366 -10.43 0.88 -3.05
C ALA A 366 -11.27 0.57 -1.82
N THR A 367 -10.67 -0.06 -0.79
CA THR A 367 -11.27 -0.12 0.54
C THR A 367 -10.80 1.06 1.39
N THR A 368 -11.67 1.53 2.28
CA THR A 368 -11.39 2.69 3.13
C THR A 368 -11.46 2.35 4.61
N ASP A 369 -10.76 3.12 5.44
CA ASP A 369 -10.81 2.96 6.90
C ASP A 369 -12.19 3.32 7.49
N SER A 370 -13.06 4.00 6.74
CA SER A 370 -14.45 4.26 7.11
C SER A 370 -15.41 3.09 6.78
N GLY A 371 -14.91 1.98 6.22
CA GLY A 371 -15.71 0.80 5.90
C GLY A 371 -16.46 0.90 4.57
N LYS A 372 -15.96 1.68 3.64
CA LYS A 372 -16.50 1.81 2.28
C LYS A 372 -15.66 1.09 1.26
N LEU A 373 -16.29 0.74 0.15
CA LEU A 373 -15.66 0.33 -1.08
C LEU A 373 -15.91 1.42 -2.13
N LEU A 374 -14.85 1.97 -2.70
CA LEU A 374 -14.90 2.98 -3.74
C LEU A 374 -14.63 2.32 -5.09
N PHE A 375 -15.42 2.68 -6.10
CA PHE A 375 -15.17 2.38 -7.50
C PHE A 375 -14.83 3.71 -8.18
N ILE A 376 -13.62 3.78 -8.74
CA ILE A 376 -13.03 5.04 -9.23
C ILE A 376 -12.66 4.85 -10.69
N GLU A 377 -13.14 5.74 -11.53
CA GLU A 377 -12.84 5.83 -12.97
C GLU A 377 -12.48 7.27 -13.34
N ASN A 378 -11.77 7.44 -14.43
CA ASN A 378 -11.49 8.75 -15.02
C ASN A 378 -12.50 9.09 -16.09
#